data_cf0928e7093698710492bed2cc051e69
#
_entry.id   cf0928e7093698710492bed2cc051e69
#
_cell.length_a   1.000
_cell.length_b   1.000
_cell.length_c   1.000
_cell.angle_alpha   90.00
_cell.angle_beta   90.00
_cell.angle_gamma   90.00
#
_symmetry.space_group_name_H-M   'P 1'
#
loop_
_entity.id
_entity.type
_entity.pdbx_description
1 polymer ?
#
loop_
_entity_poly.entity_id
_entity_poly.type
_entity_poly.pdbx_seq_one_letter_code
_entity_poly.pdbx_strand_id
1 'polypeptide(L)'
;MFSYSSSISRGVVDCTPELFYQVVRSEKVGKICAEIADAHELKMRGEMSREDFETFKSEHKKRLPVFLFHASFPNGRRISADAVPSGLSIFDLDHISTLPIPLLRTSEKSEGGDAGGHDSLENVLKALKERGCIGKSFSNLPYLFSPSSPIALIHISPSCEGLRFVFRLPEGMSLSDGQKWFAGQLGINDYDVCVKDYARCSFAVPEDYILYVNEEKLFSAPSSSLQPPP
;
A
#
# COMPACT_ATOMS: atom_id res chain seq x y z
N MET A 1 7.81 14.20 -1.74
CA MET A 1 6.77 14.00 -2.78
C MET A 1 7.09 12.73 -3.55
N PHE A 2 6.11 11.99 -4.05
CA PHE A 2 6.30 10.78 -4.86
C PHE A 2 5.68 10.97 -6.24
N SER A 3 5.91 10.04 -7.17
CA SER A 3 5.44 10.17 -8.54
C SER A 3 4.27 9.25 -8.88
N TYR A 4 3.58 9.58 -9.95
CA TYR A 4 2.48 8.87 -10.55
C TYR A 4 2.75 8.63 -12.04
N SER A 5 2.25 7.51 -12.57
CA SER A 5 2.16 7.26 -14.02
C SER A 5 0.82 6.63 -14.38
N SER A 6 0.28 7.01 -15.53
CA SER A 6 -0.99 6.46 -16.04
C SER A 6 -0.88 4.99 -16.49
N SER A 7 0.31 4.45 -16.60
CA SER A 7 0.62 3.02 -16.80
C SER A 7 2.09 2.73 -16.51
N ILE A 8 2.44 1.44 -16.43
CA ILE A 8 3.83 1.01 -16.18
C ILE A 8 4.83 1.42 -17.28
N SER A 9 4.36 1.79 -18.46
CA SER A 9 5.19 2.12 -19.64
C SER A 9 5.18 3.61 -20.00
N ARG A 10 4.43 4.43 -19.29
CA ARG A 10 4.31 5.88 -19.55
C ARG A 10 5.29 6.69 -18.71
N GLY A 11 5.49 7.94 -19.10
CA GLY A 11 6.22 8.92 -18.30
C GLY A 11 5.56 9.15 -16.94
N VAL A 12 6.32 9.72 -16.04
CA VAL A 12 5.89 9.99 -14.66
C VAL A 12 5.75 11.48 -14.40
N VAL A 13 4.85 11.82 -13.49
CA VAL A 13 4.65 13.19 -12.99
C VAL A 13 4.59 13.16 -11.46
N ASP A 14 4.78 14.28 -10.82
CA ASP A 14 4.60 14.37 -9.38
C ASP A 14 3.14 14.11 -8.98
N CYS A 15 2.95 13.34 -7.92
CA CYS A 15 1.62 12.99 -7.42
C CYS A 15 1.20 13.97 -6.34
N THR A 16 0.26 14.87 -6.67
CA THR A 16 -0.40 15.72 -5.68
C THR A 16 -1.54 14.98 -4.98
N PRO A 17 -2.03 15.46 -3.82
CA PRO A 17 -3.21 14.90 -3.16
C PRO A 17 -4.42 14.80 -4.10
N GLU A 18 -4.69 15.85 -4.86
CA GLU A 18 -5.82 15.91 -5.80
C GLU A 18 -5.69 14.82 -6.88
N LEU A 19 -4.48 14.65 -7.45
CA LEU A 19 -4.22 13.63 -8.46
C LEU A 19 -4.36 12.23 -7.86
N PHE A 20 -3.87 12.02 -6.63
CA PHE A 20 -4.03 10.73 -5.93
C PHE A 20 -5.51 10.36 -5.82
N TYR A 21 -6.35 11.27 -5.28
CA TYR A 21 -7.78 11.00 -5.14
C TYR A 21 -8.50 10.89 -6.46
N GLN A 22 -8.14 11.69 -7.46
CA GLN A 22 -8.67 11.54 -8.81
C GLN A 22 -8.42 10.13 -9.38
N VAL A 23 -7.23 9.56 -9.12
CA VAL A 23 -6.86 8.23 -9.60
C VAL A 23 -7.61 7.13 -8.86
N VAL A 24 -7.63 7.16 -7.52
CA VAL A 24 -8.28 6.11 -6.72
C VAL A 24 -9.82 6.15 -6.84
N ARG A 25 -10.40 7.29 -7.19
CA ARG A 25 -11.84 7.47 -7.44
C ARG A 25 -12.21 7.24 -8.91
N SER A 26 -11.24 6.93 -9.79
CA SER A 26 -11.53 6.77 -11.20
C SER A 26 -12.31 5.48 -11.47
N GLU A 27 -13.34 5.58 -12.29
CA GLU A 27 -14.14 4.43 -12.74
C GLU A 27 -13.27 3.34 -13.38
N LYS A 28 -12.24 3.75 -14.12
CA LYS A 28 -11.30 2.82 -14.76
C LYS A 28 -10.59 1.92 -13.73
N VAL A 29 -10.10 2.48 -12.62
CA VAL A 29 -9.40 1.72 -11.57
C VAL A 29 -10.40 0.80 -10.87
N GLY A 30 -11.58 1.31 -10.52
CA GLY A 30 -12.64 0.52 -9.91
C GLY A 30 -13.02 -0.68 -10.77
N LYS A 31 -13.29 -0.46 -12.06
CA LYS A 31 -13.67 -1.53 -12.99
C LYS A 31 -12.61 -2.61 -13.14
N ILE A 32 -11.33 -2.24 -13.32
CA ILE A 32 -10.25 -3.22 -13.47
C ILE A 32 -10.07 -4.03 -12.19
N CYS A 33 -10.12 -3.41 -11.01
CA CYS A 33 -10.01 -4.13 -9.75
C CYS A 33 -11.21 -5.03 -9.48
N ALA A 34 -12.44 -4.62 -9.86
CA ALA A 34 -13.61 -5.47 -9.78
C ALA A 34 -13.48 -6.71 -10.69
N GLU A 35 -13.03 -6.54 -11.95
CA GLU A 35 -12.76 -7.67 -12.86
C GLU A 35 -11.76 -8.67 -12.26
N ILE A 36 -10.72 -8.20 -11.58
CA ILE A 36 -9.73 -9.06 -10.89
C ILE A 36 -10.36 -9.76 -9.67
N ALA A 37 -11.17 -9.04 -8.90
CA ALA A 37 -11.86 -9.60 -7.74
C ALA A 37 -12.84 -10.70 -8.13
N ASP A 38 -13.63 -10.51 -9.19
CA ASP A 38 -14.54 -11.53 -9.72
C ASP A 38 -13.78 -12.78 -10.17
N ALA A 39 -12.66 -12.60 -10.88
CA ALA A 39 -11.79 -13.72 -11.26
C ALA A 39 -11.18 -14.44 -10.04
N HIS A 40 -10.83 -13.70 -8.99
CA HIS A 40 -10.36 -14.29 -7.74
C HIS A 40 -11.44 -15.12 -7.06
N GLU A 41 -12.70 -14.66 -7.06
CA GLU A 41 -13.82 -15.44 -6.53
C GLU A 41 -14.05 -16.72 -7.32
N LEU A 42 -13.97 -16.68 -8.67
CA LEU A 42 -14.05 -17.87 -9.51
C LEU A 42 -12.94 -18.87 -9.17
N LYS A 43 -11.71 -18.41 -8.95
CA LYS A 43 -10.60 -19.25 -8.48
C LYS A 43 -10.92 -19.88 -7.12
N MET A 44 -11.44 -19.10 -6.16
CA MET A 44 -11.78 -19.60 -4.82
C MET A 44 -12.88 -20.67 -4.84
N ARG A 45 -13.81 -20.58 -5.81
CA ARG A 45 -14.87 -21.58 -6.02
C ARG A 45 -14.41 -22.79 -6.86
N GLY A 46 -13.16 -22.78 -7.36
CA GLY A 46 -12.63 -23.83 -8.22
C GLY A 46 -13.16 -23.78 -9.66
N GLU A 47 -13.80 -22.69 -10.07
CA GLU A 47 -14.34 -22.45 -11.42
C GLU A 47 -13.29 -21.87 -12.37
N MET A 48 -12.16 -21.38 -11.85
CA MET A 48 -10.99 -20.91 -12.60
C MET A 48 -9.73 -21.57 -12.05
N SER A 49 -8.84 -22.01 -12.92
CA SER A 49 -7.56 -22.56 -12.49
C SER A 49 -6.66 -21.48 -11.90
N ARG A 50 -5.69 -21.88 -11.07
CA ARG A 50 -4.69 -20.94 -10.53
C ARG A 50 -3.88 -20.30 -11.66
N GLU A 51 -3.51 -21.04 -12.67
CA GLU A 51 -2.69 -20.57 -13.81
C GLU A 51 -3.45 -19.54 -14.64
N ASP A 52 -4.72 -19.81 -14.95
CA ASP A 52 -5.58 -18.88 -15.67
C ASP A 52 -5.78 -17.59 -14.88
N PHE A 53 -5.98 -17.69 -13.56
CA PHE A 53 -6.10 -16.52 -12.69
C PHE A 53 -4.81 -15.69 -12.66
N GLU A 54 -3.63 -16.30 -12.55
CA GLU A 54 -2.36 -15.58 -12.56
C GLU A 54 -2.14 -14.83 -13.88
N THR A 55 -2.50 -15.46 -15.01
CA THR A 55 -2.43 -14.85 -16.34
C THR A 55 -3.39 -13.65 -16.43
N PHE A 56 -4.66 -13.87 -16.10
CA PHE A 56 -5.70 -12.85 -16.10
C PHE A 56 -5.30 -11.65 -15.22
N LYS A 57 -4.91 -11.92 -13.98
CA LYS A 57 -4.46 -10.93 -13.01
C LYS A 57 -3.29 -10.10 -13.53
N SER A 58 -2.28 -10.75 -14.12
CA SER A 58 -1.10 -10.09 -14.67
C SER A 58 -1.46 -9.12 -15.80
N GLU A 59 -2.31 -9.54 -16.73
CA GLU A 59 -2.76 -8.72 -17.85
C GLU A 59 -3.57 -7.50 -17.38
N HIS A 60 -4.49 -7.71 -16.44
CA HIS A 60 -5.33 -6.64 -15.92
C HIS A 60 -4.55 -5.63 -15.09
N LYS A 61 -3.62 -6.08 -14.23
CA LYS A 61 -2.73 -5.19 -13.47
C LYS A 61 -1.92 -4.25 -14.37
N LYS A 62 -1.46 -4.70 -15.54
CA LYS A 62 -0.71 -3.84 -16.49
C LYS A 62 -1.52 -2.66 -17.04
N ARG A 63 -2.85 -2.73 -16.98
CA ARG A 63 -3.77 -1.66 -17.42
C ARG A 63 -4.00 -0.60 -16.34
N LEU A 64 -3.63 -0.89 -15.08
CA LEU A 64 -3.77 0.03 -13.95
C LEU A 64 -2.72 1.15 -14.02
N PRO A 65 -3.08 2.35 -13.57
CA PRO A 65 -2.09 3.37 -13.21
C PRO A 65 -1.18 2.88 -12.07
N VAL A 66 -0.06 3.56 -11.88
CA VAL A 66 0.90 3.21 -10.83
C VAL A 66 1.35 4.43 -10.04
N PHE A 67 1.57 4.24 -8.75
CA PHE A 67 2.28 5.15 -7.87
C PHE A 67 3.71 4.66 -7.66
N LEU A 68 4.65 5.59 -7.55
CA LEU A 68 6.05 5.34 -7.26
C LEU A 68 6.37 5.97 -5.90
N PHE A 69 5.89 5.34 -4.83
CA PHE A 69 5.96 5.89 -3.48
C PHE A 69 7.38 6.18 -3.00
N HIS A 70 8.39 5.43 -3.47
CA HIS A 70 9.77 5.56 -3.01
C HIS A 70 10.46 6.86 -3.47
N ALA A 71 10.04 7.45 -4.59
CA ALA A 71 10.73 8.59 -5.18
C ALA A 71 9.83 9.46 -6.05
N SER A 72 10.31 10.68 -6.30
CA SER A 72 9.91 11.49 -7.45
C SER A 72 10.96 11.40 -8.55
N PHE A 73 10.54 11.73 -9.79
CA PHE A 73 11.36 11.66 -11.00
C PHE A 73 11.21 12.96 -11.80
N PRO A 74 11.95 14.01 -11.44
CA PRO A 74 11.78 15.35 -12.02
C PRO A 74 11.93 15.39 -13.56
N ASN A 75 12.71 14.47 -14.12
CA ASN A 75 12.92 14.37 -15.57
C ASN A 75 11.78 13.62 -16.31
N GLY A 76 10.71 13.26 -15.63
CA GLY A 76 9.57 12.53 -16.20
C GLY A 76 9.89 11.09 -16.63
N ARG A 77 11.07 10.57 -16.27
CA ARG A 77 11.55 9.22 -16.62
C ARG A 77 11.75 8.38 -15.36
N ARG A 78 11.20 7.18 -15.35
CA ARG A 78 11.34 6.22 -14.28
C ARG A 78 12.69 5.49 -14.37
N ILE A 79 13.77 6.19 -14.04
CA ILE A 79 15.14 5.67 -14.03
C ILE A 79 15.69 5.84 -12.61
N SER A 80 16.16 4.76 -11.98
CA SER A 80 16.62 4.79 -10.59
C SER A 80 17.74 5.80 -10.34
N ALA A 81 18.60 6.07 -11.34
CA ALA A 81 19.65 7.08 -11.23
C ALA A 81 19.11 8.53 -11.13
N ASP A 82 17.89 8.78 -11.63
CA ASP A 82 17.25 10.11 -11.61
C ASP A 82 16.27 10.24 -10.42
N ALA A 83 16.16 9.22 -9.60
CA ALA A 83 15.21 9.17 -8.49
C ALA A 83 15.61 10.14 -7.38
N VAL A 84 14.67 10.98 -6.96
CA VAL A 84 14.77 11.80 -5.75
C VAL A 84 13.94 11.12 -4.66
N PRO A 85 14.58 10.58 -3.60
CA PRO A 85 13.87 9.84 -2.55
C PRO A 85 12.74 10.66 -1.93
N SER A 86 11.58 10.05 -1.79
CA SER A 86 10.39 10.68 -1.17
C SER A 86 10.40 10.60 0.35
N GLY A 87 11.28 9.77 0.93
CA GLY A 87 11.21 9.38 2.35
C GLY A 87 10.10 8.37 2.67
N LEU A 88 9.43 7.81 1.65
CA LEU A 88 8.47 6.73 1.81
C LEU A 88 9.08 5.39 1.38
N SER A 89 8.61 4.32 2.01
CA SER A 89 8.86 2.95 1.58
C SER A 89 7.56 2.17 1.54
N ILE A 90 7.57 1.04 0.83
CA ILE A 90 6.43 0.12 0.77
C ILE A 90 6.80 -1.21 1.43
N PHE A 91 5.82 -1.87 2.00
CA PHE A 91 5.92 -3.22 2.53
C PHE A 91 4.73 -4.03 2.02
N ASP A 92 5.01 -5.12 1.33
CA ASP A 92 4.00 -6.02 0.78
C ASP A 92 3.82 -7.21 1.72
N LEU A 93 2.59 -7.47 2.08
CA LEU A 93 2.17 -8.64 2.83
C LEU A 93 1.31 -9.51 1.90
N ASP A 94 1.95 -10.50 1.29
CA ASP A 94 1.33 -11.39 0.32
C ASP A 94 0.69 -12.64 0.98
N HIS A 95 -0.14 -13.34 0.21
CA HIS A 95 -0.77 -14.60 0.61
C HIS A 95 -1.71 -14.52 1.81
N ILE A 96 -2.37 -13.40 1.99
CA ILE A 96 -3.45 -13.28 2.97
C ILE A 96 -4.72 -13.89 2.35
N SER A 97 -4.85 -15.20 2.46
CA SER A 97 -5.87 -16.01 1.77
C SER A 97 -7.32 -15.79 2.24
N THR A 98 -7.58 -14.85 3.14
CA THR A 98 -8.88 -14.74 3.83
C THR A 98 -9.39 -13.31 4.01
N LEU A 99 -9.06 -12.40 3.08
CA LEU A 99 -9.63 -11.06 3.12
C LEU A 99 -10.84 -10.93 2.18
N PRO A 100 -12.07 -11.21 2.64
CA PRO A 100 -13.24 -10.66 1.95
C PRO A 100 -13.22 -9.15 2.15
N ILE A 101 -13.10 -8.42 1.06
CA ILE A 101 -13.08 -6.94 1.01
C ILE A 101 -14.19 -6.29 1.87
N PRO A 102 -15.44 -6.82 1.94
CA PRO A 102 -16.49 -6.25 2.76
C PRO A 102 -16.27 -6.34 4.27
N LEU A 103 -15.42 -7.28 4.75
CA LEU A 103 -15.27 -7.57 6.17
C LEU A 103 -14.10 -6.81 6.84
N LEU A 104 -13.28 -6.09 6.07
CA LEU A 104 -12.26 -5.19 6.62
C LEU A 104 -12.84 -3.80 6.96
N ARG A 105 -13.98 -3.45 6.40
CA ARG A 105 -14.75 -2.29 6.85
C ARG A 105 -15.50 -2.71 8.10
N THR A 106 -15.08 -2.21 9.25
CA THR A 106 -15.87 -2.31 10.46
C THR A 106 -17.22 -1.64 10.20
N SER A 107 -18.32 -2.36 10.41
CA SER A 107 -19.69 -1.96 10.07
C SER A 107 -20.24 -0.78 10.88
N GLU A 108 -19.42 -0.15 11.69
CA GLU A 108 -19.76 1.05 12.45
C GLU A 108 -18.93 2.23 11.91
N LYS A 109 -19.59 3.07 11.08
CA LYS A 109 -19.11 4.44 10.86
C LYS A 109 -19.07 5.10 12.24
N SER A 110 -17.89 5.18 12.84
CA SER A 110 -17.70 6.00 14.01
C SER A 110 -17.99 7.45 13.63
N GLU A 111 -18.97 8.07 14.31
CA GLU A 111 -19.33 9.49 14.17
C GLU A 111 -18.17 10.41 14.64
N GLY A 112 -17.00 10.27 14.06
CA GLY A 112 -15.78 10.99 14.44
C GLY A 112 -14.62 10.76 13.49
N GLY A 113 -14.87 10.10 12.35
CA GLY A 113 -13.87 9.89 11.32
C GLY A 113 -13.56 11.18 10.57
N ASP A 114 -12.28 11.39 10.30
CA ASP A 114 -11.74 12.43 9.44
C ASP A 114 -12.48 12.45 8.09
N ALA A 115 -12.53 13.58 7.41
CA ALA A 115 -13.41 13.91 6.26
C ALA A 115 -13.38 12.92 5.06
N GLY A 116 -12.64 11.80 5.13
CA GLY A 116 -12.52 10.76 4.09
C GLY A 116 -13.23 9.43 4.40
N GLY A 117 -13.76 9.21 5.60
CA GLY A 117 -14.50 7.97 5.94
C GLY A 117 -13.66 6.71 6.07
N HIS A 118 -12.35 6.83 6.23
CA HIS A 118 -11.43 5.71 6.51
C HIS A 118 -11.40 5.36 8.01
N ASP A 119 -11.18 4.08 8.32
CA ASP A 119 -11.03 3.61 9.70
C ASP A 119 -9.80 4.23 10.36
N SER A 120 -9.83 4.34 11.69
CA SER A 120 -8.64 4.72 12.44
C SER A 120 -7.53 3.67 12.27
N LEU A 121 -6.28 4.09 12.27
CA LEU A 121 -5.13 3.17 12.16
C LEU A 121 -5.20 2.05 13.21
N GLU A 122 -5.64 2.37 14.43
CA GLU A 122 -5.79 1.41 15.51
C GLU A 122 -6.79 0.31 15.17
N ASN A 123 -7.97 0.68 14.64
CA ASN A 123 -9.00 -0.28 14.25
C ASN A 123 -8.52 -1.20 13.13
N VAL A 124 -7.87 -0.64 12.11
CA VAL A 124 -7.31 -1.42 11.00
C VAL A 124 -6.28 -2.43 11.50
N LEU A 125 -5.28 -1.99 12.27
CA LEU A 125 -4.23 -2.86 12.78
C LEU A 125 -4.77 -3.91 13.75
N LYS A 126 -5.76 -3.57 14.58
CA LYS A 126 -6.45 -4.52 15.48
C LYS A 126 -7.16 -5.60 14.67
N ALA A 127 -7.92 -5.22 13.64
CA ALA A 127 -8.60 -6.16 12.76
C ALA A 127 -7.61 -7.08 12.02
N LEU A 128 -6.48 -6.56 11.55
CA LEU A 128 -5.43 -7.35 10.91
C LEU A 128 -4.78 -8.35 11.87
N LYS A 129 -4.58 -7.95 13.13
CA LYS A 129 -4.05 -8.83 14.19
C LYS A 129 -5.02 -9.94 14.53
N GLU A 130 -6.29 -9.63 14.77
CA GLU A 130 -7.33 -10.60 15.10
C GLU A 130 -7.49 -11.68 14.02
N ARG A 131 -7.23 -11.31 12.77
CA ARG A 131 -7.24 -12.23 11.61
C ARG A 131 -5.92 -12.97 11.39
N GLY A 132 -4.90 -12.72 12.22
CA GLY A 132 -3.59 -13.34 12.06
C GLY A 132 -2.80 -12.89 10.85
N CYS A 133 -3.20 -11.78 10.20
CA CYS A 133 -2.48 -11.19 9.07
C CYS A 133 -1.14 -10.59 9.50
N ILE A 134 -1.03 -10.15 10.73
CA ILE A 134 0.18 -9.61 11.34
C ILE A 134 0.46 -10.35 12.66
N GLY A 135 1.73 -10.48 13.04
CA GLY A 135 2.19 -11.39 14.09
C GLY A 135 1.50 -11.20 15.45
N LYS A 136 1.37 -12.29 16.20
CA LYS A 136 0.74 -12.27 17.53
C LYS A 136 1.60 -11.60 18.60
N SER A 137 2.92 -11.58 18.41
CA SER A 137 3.89 -11.04 19.37
C SER A 137 4.31 -9.63 18.99
N PHE A 138 3.44 -8.68 19.24
CA PHE A 138 3.72 -7.26 19.07
C PHE A 138 4.27 -6.67 20.38
N SER A 139 5.57 -6.64 20.55
CA SER A 139 6.18 -5.84 21.61
C SER A 139 6.09 -4.32 21.35
N ASN A 140 5.93 -3.92 20.08
CA ASN A 140 5.97 -2.51 19.64
C ASN A 140 4.61 -1.94 19.18
N LEU A 141 3.48 -2.63 19.49
CA LEU A 141 2.13 -2.12 19.21
C LEU A 141 1.89 -0.67 19.64
N PRO A 142 2.34 -0.23 20.85
CA PRO A 142 2.12 1.16 21.27
C PRO A 142 2.71 2.19 20.30
N TYR A 143 3.83 1.87 19.65
CA TYR A 143 4.47 2.75 18.69
C TYR A 143 3.67 2.84 17.36
N LEU A 144 3.24 1.70 16.83
CA LEU A 144 2.44 1.68 15.59
C LEU A 144 1.07 2.33 15.74
N PHE A 145 0.49 2.32 16.95
CA PHE A 145 -0.78 3.01 17.27
C PHE A 145 -0.60 4.47 17.68
N SER A 146 0.63 4.90 17.91
CA SER A 146 0.89 6.27 18.35
C SER A 146 0.73 7.28 17.20
N PRO A 147 0.55 8.58 17.50
CA PRO A 147 0.65 9.64 16.51
C PRO A 147 2.00 9.63 15.76
N SER A 148 3.05 9.06 16.38
CA SER A 148 4.37 8.87 15.79
C SER A 148 4.48 7.65 14.86
N SER A 149 3.40 6.88 14.67
CA SER A 149 3.40 5.75 13.73
C SER A 149 3.95 6.17 12.36
N PRO A 150 4.84 5.40 11.74
CA PRO A 150 5.39 5.71 10.43
C PRO A 150 4.39 5.46 9.30
N ILE A 151 3.28 4.76 9.56
CA ILE A 151 2.32 4.33 8.54
C ILE A 151 1.61 5.54 7.93
N ALA A 152 1.68 5.64 6.60
CA ALA A 152 1.05 6.69 5.81
C ALA A 152 -0.18 6.18 5.05
N LEU A 153 -0.17 4.92 4.60
CA LEU A 153 -1.27 4.32 3.82
C LEU A 153 -1.29 2.80 4.05
N ILE A 154 -2.48 2.23 4.15
CA ILE A 154 -2.71 0.78 4.10
C ILE A 154 -3.80 0.52 3.08
N HIS A 155 -3.53 -0.36 2.12
CA HIS A 155 -4.54 -0.76 1.16
C HIS A 155 -4.46 -2.25 0.79
N ILE A 156 -5.58 -2.79 0.33
CA ILE A 156 -5.67 -4.12 -0.23
C ILE A 156 -4.98 -4.13 -1.60
N SER A 157 -4.28 -5.20 -1.95
CA SER A 157 -3.69 -5.33 -3.29
C SER A 157 -4.77 -5.47 -4.37
N PRO A 158 -4.50 -5.08 -5.63
CA PRO A 158 -5.48 -5.25 -6.72
C PRO A 158 -5.96 -6.68 -6.94
N SER A 159 -5.20 -7.68 -6.47
CA SER A 159 -5.55 -9.11 -6.57
C SER A 159 -6.36 -9.63 -5.40
N CYS A 160 -6.65 -8.79 -4.41
CA CYS A 160 -7.32 -9.19 -3.16
C CYS A 160 -6.57 -10.26 -2.35
N GLU A 161 -5.32 -10.58 -2.72
CA GLU A 161 -4.50 -11.64 -2.10
C GLU A 161 -3.44 -11.10 -1.12
N GLY A 162 -3.39 -9.78 -0.91
CA GLY A 162 -2.38 -9.17 -0.05
C GLY A 162 -2.73 -7.77 0.38
N LEU A 163 -1.90 -7.24 1.26
CA LEU A 163 -1.94 -5.86 1.75
C LEU A 163 -0.66 -5.14 1.37
N ARG A 164 -0.77 -3.86 1.15
CA ARG A 164 0.37 -2.97 1.02
C ARG A 164 0.34 -1.90 2.09
N PHE A 165 1.45 -1.75 2.77
CA PHE A 165 1.72 -0.64 3.68
C PHE A 165 2.65 0.34 2.98
N VAL A 166 2.32 1.62 3.02
CA VAL A 166 3.24 2.71 2.70
C VAL A 166 3.60 3.37 4.02
N PHE A 167 4.87 3.53 4.29
CA PHE A 167 5.34 4.07 5.55
C PHE A 167 6.50 5.04 5.37
N ARG A 168 6.68 5.95 6.32
CA ARG A 168 7.83 6.83 6.38
C ARG A 168 9.07 6.04 6.75
N LEU A 169 10.07 6.15 5.90
CA LEU A 169 11.37 5.53 6.12
C LEU A 169 12.13 6.32 7.20
N PRO A 170 12.62 5.67 8.27
CA PRO A 170 13.49 6.34 9.25
C PRO A 170 14.71 6.96 8.58
N GLU A 171 15.17 8.10 9.10
CA GLU A 171 16.30 8.82 8.55
C GLU A 171 17.57 7.96 8.50
N GLY A 172 18.28 8.04 7.38
CA GLY A 172 19.52 7.27 7.16
C GLY A 172 19.33 5.79 6.81
N MET A 173 18.09 5.25 6.82
CA MET A 173 17.86 3.88 6.41
C MET A 173 17.79 3.73 4.90
N SER A 174 18.39 2.66 4.38
CA SER A 174 18.15 2.22 3.00
C SER A 174 16.74 1.62 2.87
N LEU A 175 16.22 1.50 1.63
CA LEU A 175 14.94 0.83 1.39
C LEU A 175 14.92 -0.60 1.96
N SER A 176 16.02 -1.34 1.81
CA SER A 176 16.14 -2.71 2.31
C SER A 176 16.14 -2.78 3.85
N ASP A 177 16.87 -1.88 4.51
CA ASP A 177 16.90 -1.83 5.97
C ASP A 177 15.56 -1.38 6.53
N GLY A 178 14.91 -0.40 5.88
CA GLY A 178 13.58 0.06 6.23
C GLY A 178 12.53 -1.04 6.15
N GLN A 179 12.57 -1.89 5.12
CA GLN A 179 11.69 -3.06 5.05
C GLN A 179 11.93 -4.05 6.20
N LYS A 180 13.19 -4.38 6.46
CA LYS A 180 13.56 -5.27 7.55
C LYS A 180 13.10 -4.72 8.90
N TRP A 181 13.34 -3.42 9.12
CA TRP A 181 12.89 -2.73 10.32
C TRP A 181 11.38 -2.77 10.46
N PHE A 182 10.64 -2.44 9.37
CA PHE A 182 9.17 -2.41 9.40
C PHE A 182 8.57 -3.81 9.59
N ALA A 183 9.14 -4.85 8.97
CA ALA A 183 8.78 -6.24 9.22
C ALA A 183 8.91 -6.60 10.71
N GLY A 184 10.03 -6.19 11.34
CA GLY A 184 10.23 -6.37 12.79
C GLY A 184 9.17 -5.64 13.62
N GLN A 185 8.75 -4.42 13.22
CA GLN A 185 7.66 -3.69 13.89
C GLN A 185 6.32 -4.44 13.79
N LEU A 186 6.06 -5.11 12.66
CA LEU A 186 4.86 -5.93 12.45
C LEU A 186 4.97 -7.35 13.01
N GLY A 187 6.13 -7.75 13.54
CA GLY A 187 6.36 -9.12 14.01
C GLY A 187 6.31 -10.16 12.88
N ILE A 188 6.71 -9.78 11.68
CA ILE A 188 6.71 -10.60 10.47
C ILE A 188 8.13 -11.00 10.13
N ASN A 189 8.38 -12.31 9.99
CA ASN A 189 9.71 -12.84 9.65
C ASN A 189 9.81 -13.29 8.19
N ASP A 190 8.68 -13.64 7.57
CA ASP A 190 8.59 -14.08 6.17
C ASP A 190 7.91 -12.99 5.33
N TYR A 191 8.70 -12.29 4.51
CA TYR A 191 8.22 -11.19 3.66
C TYR A 191 9.07 -11.09 2.40
N ASP A 192 8.48 -10.51 1.35
CA ASP A 192 9.18 -10.27 0.09
C ASP A 192 10.26 -9.18 0.23
N VAL A 193 11.52 -9.59 0.16
CA VAL A 193 12.70 -8.71 0.22
C VAL A 193 13.01 -7.96 -1.09
N CYS A 194 12.09 -7.98 -2.07
CA CYS A 194 12.35 -7.44 -3.41
C CYS A 194 12.38 -5.91 -3.50
N VAL A 195 12.01 -5.17 -2.46
CA VAL A 195 11.91 -3.71 -2.54
C VAL A 195 13.29 -3.07 -2.36
N LYS A 196 14.06 -3.04 -3.45
CA LYS A 196 15.41 -2.46 -3.47
C LYS A 196 15.53 -1.30 -4.47
N ASP A 197 14.48 -1.04 -5.25
CA ASP A 197 14.50 -0.10 -6.35
C ASP A 197 13.56 1.08 -6.11
N TYR A 198 14.09 2.29 -6.24
CA TYR A 198 13.31 3.52 -6.19
C TYR A 198 12.25 3.62 -7.30
N ALA A 199 12.48 2.95 -8.43
CA ALA A 199 11.56 2.92 -9.56
C ALA A 199 10.47 1.84 -9.45
N ARG A 200 10.36 1.15 -8.29
CA ARG A 200 9.31 0.13 -8.07
C ARG A 200 7.92 0.74 -8.12
N CYS A 201 7.05 0.13 -8.92
CA CYS A 201 5.66 0.53 -9.08
C CYS A 201 4.75 -0.11 -8.04
N SER A 202 3.80 0.69 -7.56
CA SER A 202 2.63 0.26 -6.82
C SER A 202 1.40 0.49 -7.69
N PHE A 203 0.70 -0.57 -8.08
CA PHE A 203 -0.54 -0.42 -8.85
C PHE A 203 -1.58 0.33 -8.03
N ALA A 204 -2.27 1.27 -8.69
CA ALA A 204 -3.38 1.99 -8.07
C ALA A 204 -4.53 1.03 -7.75
N VAL A 205 -5.22 1.32 -6.67
CA VAL A 205 -6.43 0.61 -6.23
C VAL A 205 -7.57 1.59 -6.09
N PRO A 206 -8.84 1.15 -6.14
CA PRO A 206 -9.95 2.03 -5.88
C PRO A 206 -10.01 2.45 -4.41
N GLU A 207 -10.67 3.58 -4.14
CA GLU A 207 -10.73 4.17 -2.79
C GLU A 207 -11.30 3.22 -1.73
N ASP A 208 -12.21 2.35 -2.11
CA ASP A 208 -12.80 1.33 -1.23
C ASP A 208 -11.82 0.21 -0.83
N TYR A 209 -10.66 0.09 -1.51
CA TYR A 209 -9.57 -0.81 -1.11
C TYR A 209 -8.60 -0.14 -0.13
N ILE A 210 -8.72 1.17 0.10
CA ILE A 210 -7.90 1.90 1.07
C ILE A 210 -8.51 1.72 2.45
N LEU A 211 -7.75 1.08 3.35
CA LEU A 211 -8.16 0.82 4.72
C LEU A 211 -7.81 1.98 5.65
N TYR A 212 -6.67 2.62 5.39
CA TYR A 212 -6.16 3.75 6.17
C TYR A 212 -5.36 4.69 5.29
N VAL A 213 -5.47 5.99 5.52
CA VAL A 213 -4.62 7.02 4.93
C VAL A 213 -4.35 8.13 5.94
N ASN A 214 -3.10 8.57 5.99
CA ASN A 214 -2.68 9.80 6.67
C ASN A 214 -2.04 10.71 5.62
N GLU A 215 -2.78 11.71 5.19
CA GLU A 215 -2.37 12.61 4.10
C GLU A 215 -1.11 13.39 4.44
N GLU A 216 -1.00 13.89 5.67
CA GLU A 216 0.18 14.62 6.11
C GLU A 216 1.44 13.75 5.93
N LYS A 217 1.40 12.50 6.39
CA LYS A 217 2.52 11.57 6.23
C LYS A 217 2.75 11.16 4.78
N LEU A 218 1.69 11.03 3.99
CA LEU A 218 1.79 10.56 2.61
C LEU A 218 2.38 11.64 1.69
N PHE A 219 2.00 12.91 1.88
CA PHE A 219 2.33 13.98 0.94
C PHE A 219 3.37 14.99 1.46
N SER A 220 3.74 14.98 2.76
CA SER A 220 4.78 15.87 3.24
C SER A 220 6.15 15.53 2.63
N ALA A 221 7.01 16.53 2.59
CA ALA A 221 8.42 16.34 2.24
C ALA A 221 9.11 15.37 3.23
N PRO A 222 10.23 14.72 2.86
CA PRO A 222 11.02 13.97 3.81
C PRO A 222 11.35 14.84 5.01
N SER A 223 10.97 14.37 6.20
CA SER A 223 11.24 15.09 7.45
C SER A 223 12.62 14.69 7.95
N SER A 224 13.46 15.66 8.24
CA SER A 224 14.76 15.45 8.90
C SER A 224 14.66 15.03 10.37
N SER A 225 13.50 14.60 10.85
CA SER A 225 13.23 14.40 12.28
C SER A 225 12.74 13.01 12.70
N LEU A 226 12.59 12.05 11.80
CA LEU A 226 12.25 10.68 12.18
C LEU A 226 13.51 9.94 12.65
N GLN A 227 13.88 10.12 13.93
CA GLN A 227 14.87 9.24 14.53
C GLN A 227 14.28 7.83 14.67
N PRO A 228 15.07 6.76 14.39
CA PRO A 228 14.64 5.42 14.71
C PRO A 228 14.41 5.33 16.22
N PRO A 229 13.36 4.63 16.69
CA PRO A 229 13.19 4.37 18.11
C PRO A 229 14.39 3.56 18.63
N PRO A 230 14.75 3.73 19.91
CA PRO A 230 15.88 3.06 20.54
C PRO A 230 15.76 1.53 20.53
#